data_df3859e5801c40e751e9b4ad56b486ef
#
_entry.id   df3859e5801c40e751e9b4ad56b486ef
#
_cell.length_a   1.000
_cell.length_b   1.000
_cell.length_c   1.000
_cell.angle_alpha   90.00
_cell.angle_beta   90.00
_cell.angle_gamma   90.00
#
_symmetry.space_group_name_H-M   'P 1'
#
loop_
_entity.id
_entity.type
_entity.pdbx_description
1 polymer ?
#
loop_
_entity_poly.entity_id
_entity_poly.type
_entity_poly.pdbx_seq_one_letter_code
_entity_poly.pdbx_strand_id
1 'polypeptide(L)'
;MDKLIKGVFAGAATLSALYVLSMQGRTGHPKLSSLQGWKYAHRGLHDAQKPENSMAAFRAALENGYGIELDIHLLKDGNLAVMHDTSLLRTTGKEGKITDLTTEELANYQLGGTEETIPSFRQVLDLFAGKAPLIIELKADDNAQALVDAAVKAMEGYEGPYCMESFDPRCIHILKKKYPHIIRGQLTEDFFHSESKLPAPLKWMMKHQVLNFLILPDFVAYNYRDLDTISNTIVRKFWGVAGVTWTLRTQEEFDDATRKGWIPIFENFNP
;
A
#
# COMPACT_ATOMS: atom_id res chain seq x y z
N MET A 1 -33.64 6.75 38.30
CA MET A 1 -32.48 5.88 38.00
C MET A 1 -32.63 5.16 36.66
N ASP A 2 -33.77 4.51 36.35
CA ASP A 2 -34.00 3.75 35.13
C ASP A 2 -33.91 4.53 33.81
N LYS A 3 -34.42 5.78 33.74
CA LYS A 3 -34.37 6.60 32.53
C LYS A 3 -32.95 7.04 32.17
N LEU A 4 -32.10 7.35 33.16
CA LEU A 4 -30.73 7.74 32.98
C LEU A 4 -29.90 6.54 32.51
N ILE A 5 -30.08 5.39 33.11
CA ILE A 5 -29.40 4.14 32.75
C ILE A 5 -29.77 3.73 31.30
N LYS A 6 -31.05 3.75 30.97
CA LYS A 6 -31.50 3.47 29.57
C LYS A 6 -30.95 4.47 28.57
N GLY A 7 -30.85 5.75 28.92
CA GLY A 7 -30.24 6.78 28.07
C GLY A 7 -28.75 6.54 27.84
N VAL A 8 -28.00 6.15 28.87
CA VAL A 8 -26.56 5.82 28.76
C VAL A 8 -26.34 4.58 27.88
N PHE A 9 -27.15 3.53 28.07
CA PHE A 9 -27.06 2.31 27.24
C PHE A 9 -27.44 2.59 25.77
N ALA A 10 -28.47 3.39 25.51
CA ALA A 10 -28.84 3.78 24.16
C ALA A 10 -27.75 4.61 23.50
N GLY A 11 -27.13 5.56 24.21
CA GLY A 11 -26.02 6.35 23.72
C GLY A 11 -24.77 5.50 23.40
N ALA A 12 -24.41 4.57 24.27
CA ALA A 12 -23.29 3.65 24.05
C ALA A 12 -23.55 2.74 22.83
N ALA A 13 -24.76 2.19 22.70
CA ALA A 13 -25.13 1.36 21.56
C ALA A 13 -25.05 2.15 20.23
N THR A 14 -25.50 3.41 20.23
CA THR A 14 -25.42 4.29 19.04
C THR A 14 -23.98 4.58 18.64
N LEU A 15 -23.11 4.90 19.61
CA LEU A 15 -21.69 5.15 19.37
C LEU A 15 -20.97 3.90 18.84
N SER A 16 -21.29 2.74 19.40
CA SER A 16 -20.75 1.46 18.91
C SER A 16 -21.19 1.15 17.49
N ALA A 17 -22.45 1.39 17.14
CA ALA A 17 -22.95 1.21 15.81
C ALA A 17 -22.26 2.16 14.81
N LEU A 18 -22.09 3.44 15.15
CA LEU A 18 -21.38 4.41 14.32
C LEU A 18 -19.90 4.02 14.13
N TYR A 19 -19.25 3.52 15.17
CA TYR A 19 -17.88 3.01 15.10
C TYR A 19 -17.76 1.84 14.10
N VAL A 20 -18.65 0.84 14.18
CA VAL A 20 -18.67 -0.28 13.24
C VAL A 20 -18.96 0.17 11.81
N LEU A 21 -19.96 1.07 11.62
CA LEU A 21 -20.33 1.60 10.32
C LEU A 21 -19.19 2.40 9.66
N SER A 22 -18.40 3.11 10.47
CA SER A 22 -17.28 3.92 9.97
C SER A 22 -16.15 3.10 9.34
N MET A 23 -16.08 1.81 9.63
CA MET A 23 -15.06 0.88 9.12
C MET A 23 -15.46 0.18 7.82
N GLN A 24 -16.61 0.53 7.24
CA GLN A 24 -17.11 -0.11 6.03
C GLN A 24 -16.15 0.06 4.86
N GLY A 25 -15.84 -1.03 4.15
CA GLY A 25 -15.16 -1.02 2.86
C GLY A 25 -16.06 -1.44 1.71
N ARG A 26 -15.52 -1.47 0.51
CA ARG A 26 -16.18 -2.02 -0.68
C ARG A 26 -15.88 -3.51 -0.76
N THR A 27 -16.90 -4.31 -1.04
CA THR A 27 -16.77 -5.75 -1.28
C THR A 27 -17.17 -6.08 -2.72
N GLY A 28 -16.73 -7.25 -3.20
CA GLY A 28 -17.17 -7.77 -4.50
C GLY A 28 -16.56 -7.05 -5.71
N HIS A 29 -15.39 -6.41 -5.59
CA HIS A 29 -14.69 -5.91 -6.77
C HIS A 29 -14.34 -7.07 -7.71
N PRO A 30 -14.76 -7.05 -9.02
CA PRO A 30 -14.69 -8.23 -9.90
C PRO A 30 -13.26 -8.72 -10.16
N LYS A 31 -12.27 -7.84 -10.07
CA LYS A 31 -10.85 -8.18 -10.32
C LYS A 31 -10.06 -8.50 -9.04
N LEU A 32 -10.67 -8.42 -7.84
CA LEU A 32 -9.93 -8.61 -6.59
C LEU A 32 -9.34 -10.02 -6.46
N SER A 33 -10.02 -11.03 -6.98
CA SER A 33 -9.55 -12.41 -6.98
C SER A 33 -8.25 -12.62 -7.75
N SER A 34 -7.94 -11.77 -8.74
CA SER A 34 -6.69 -11.86 -9.50
C SER A 34 -5.44 -11.50 -8.71
N LEU A 35 -5.60 -10.87 -7.54
CA LEU A 35 -4.52 -10.55 -6.62
C LEU A 35 -4.31 -11.64 -5.55
N GLN A 36 -5.26 -12.57 -5.40
CA GLN A 36 -5.20 -13.63 -4.39
C GLN A 36 -4.36 -14.82 -4.86
N GLY A 37 -3.77 -15.52 -3.89
CA GLY A 37 -2.94 -16.71 -4.17
C GLY A 37 -1.52 -16.39 -4.62
N TRP A 38 -1.15 -15.13 -4.77
CA TRP A 38 0.19 -14.69 -5.08
C TRP A 38 0.99 -14.38 -3.80
N LYS A 39 2.32 -14.52 -3.92
CA LYS A 39 3.30 -14.06 -2.94
C LYS A 39 3.86 -12.74 -3.49
N TYR A 40 3.90 -11.69 -2.66
CA TYR A 40 4.37 -10.38 -3.11
C TYR A 40 5.69 -10.04 -2.45
N ALA A 41 6.73 -9.82 -3.26
CA ALA A 41 8.01 -9.35 -2.78
C ALA A 41 7.96 -7.84 -2.53
N HIS A 42 8.16 -7.43 -1.27
CA HIS A 42 8.19 -6.03 -0.83
C HIS A 42 9.32 -5.29 -1.51
N ARG A 43 9.01 -4.27 -2.33
CA ARG A 43 9.99 -3.52 -3.15
C ARG A 43 10.84 -4.41 -4.07
N GLY A 44 10.25 -5.53 -4.56
CA GLY A 44 10.96 -6.56 -5.29
C GLY A 44 11.69 -7.58 -4.42
N LEU A 45 12.24 -8.62 -5.03
CA LEU A 45 13.06 -9.64 -4.32
C LEU A 45 14.49 -9.11 -4.14
N HIS A 46 14.64 -8.16 -3.23
CA HIS A 46 15.85 -7.39 -2.99
C HIS A 46 16.80 -8.08 -2.00
N ASP A 47 18.08 -7.78 -2.16
CA ASP A 47 19.17 -8.17 -1.26
C ASP A 47 20.34 -7.14 -1.37
N ALA A 48 21.52 -7.47 -0.82
CA ALA A 48 22.66 -6.57 -0.84
C ALA A 48 23.19 -6.23 -2.27
N GLN A 49 22.96 -7.09 -3.27
CA GLN A 49 23.36 -6.89 -4.66
C GLN A 49 22.23 -6.37 -5.55
N LYS A 50 21.00 -6.56 -5.11
CA LYS A 50 19.77 -6.11 -5.79
C LYS A 50 19.01 -5.17 -4.84
N PRO A 51 19.28 -3.86 -4.86
CA PRO A 51 18.63 -2.91 -3.96
C PRO A 51 17.11 -2.92 -4.04
N GLU A 52 16.44 -2.53 -2.96
CA GLU A 52 14.99 -2.31 -2.94
C GLU A 52 14.55 -1.38 -4.08
N ASN A 53 13.39 -1.63 -4.68
CA ASN A 53 12.80 -0.83 -5.76
C ASN A 53 13.73 -0.69 -7.00
N SER A 54 14.66 -1.65 -7.23
CA SER A 54 15.53 -1.68 -8.41
C SER A 54 15.00 -2.62 -9.49
N MET A 55 15.44 -2.41 -10.74
CA MET A 55 15.10 -3.30 -11.83
C MET A 55 15.65 -4.71 -11.63
N ALA A 56 16.81 -4.86 -10.95
CA ALA A 56 17.36 -6.16 -10.60
C ALA A 56 16.47 -6.92 -9.59
N ALA A 57 15.98 -6.23 -8.54
CA ALA A 57 15.07 -6.83 -7.56
C ALA A 57 13.72 -7.23 -8.19
N PHE A 58 13.23 -6.44 -9.13
CA PHE A 58 11.99 -6.74 -9.86
C PHE A 58 12.14 -7.92 -10.82
N ARG A 59 13.25 -8.01 -11.56
CA ARG A 59 13.56 -9.20 -12.38
C ARG A 59 13.65 -10.46 -11.52
N ALA A 60 14.35 -10.40 -10.40
CA ALA A 60 14.47 -11.53 -9.49
C ALA A 60 13.11 -11.99 -8.94
N ALA A 61 12.21 -11.07 -8.60
CA ALA A 61 10.85 -11.42 -8.19
C ALA A 61 10.08 -12.13 -9.30
N LEU A 62 10.12 -11.59 -10.53
CA LEU A 62 9.42 -12.15 -11.68
C LEU A 62 9.97 -13.56 -12.05
N GLU A 63 11.28 -13.78 -12.01
CA GLU A 63 11.94 -15.06 -12.26
C GLU A 63 11.55 -16.13 -11.25
N ASN A 64 11.24 -15.72 -10.01
CA ASN A 64 10.75 -16.60 -8.95
C ASN A 64 9.22 -16.78 -8.96
N GLY A 65 8.50 -16.18 -9.91
CA GLY A 65 7.05 -16.30 -10.01
C GLY A 65 6.29 -15.49 -8.96
N TYR A 66 6.88 -14.40 -8.46
CA TYR A 66 6.25 -13.51 -7.47
C TYR A 66 5.62 -12.28 -8.11
N GLY A 67 4.51 -11.82 -7.53
CA GLY A 67 4.10 -10.43 -7.65
C GLY A 67 5.05 -9.52 -6.88
N ILE A 68 4.93 -8.24 -7.10
CA ILE A 68 5.69 -7.25 -6.33
C ILE A 68 4.77 -6.23 -5.68
N GLU A 69 5.21 -5.71 -4.56
CA GLU A 69 4.82 -4.41 -4.08
C GLU A 69 5.92 -3.41 -4.43
N LEU A 70 5.54 -2.19 -4.80
CA LEU A 70 6.46 -1.11 -5.18
C LEU A 70 5.88 0.26 -4.84
N ASP A 71 6.79 1.23 -4.64
CA ASP A 71 6.46 2.59 -4.23
C ASP A 71 6.64 3.58 -5.39
N ILE A 72 5.67 4.44 -5.65
CA ILE A 72 5.79 5.45 -6.73
C ILE A 72 5.65 6.87 -6.22
N HIS A 73 6.50 7.77 -6.77
CA HIS A 73 6.46 9.21 -6.57
C HIS A 73 6.23 9.94 -7.87
N LEU A 74 5.53 11.08 -7.78
CA LEU A 74 5.38 12.00 -8.89
C LEU A 74 6.65 12.85 -9.04
N LEU A 75 7.24 12.85 -10.22
CA LEU A 75 8.40 13.66 -10.57
C LEU A 75 8.01 15.09 -11.00
N LYS A 76 8.99 15.96 -11.03
CA LYS A 76 8.85 17.37 -11.46
C LYS A 76 8.31 17.52 -12.90
N ASP A 77 8.62 16.56 -13.78
CA ASP A 77 8.17 16.54 -15.17
C ASP A 77 6.81 15.85 -15.38
N GLY A 78 6.15 15.45 -14.28
CA GLY A 78 4.84 14.80 -14.32
C GLY A 78 4.87 13.29 -14.57
N ASN A 79 6.04 12.68 -14.75
CA ASN A 79 6.24 11.25 -14.81
C ASN A 79 6.35 10.63 -13.41
N LEU A 80 6.55 9.31 -13.33
CA LEU A 80 6.59 8.56 -12.09
C LEU A 80 7.92 7.82 -11.93
N ALA A 81 8.55 7.96 -10.78
CA ALA A 81 9.72 7.19 -10.35
C ALA A 81 9.35 6.15 -9.31
N VAL A 82 10.17 5.09 -9.21
CA VAL A 82 9.98 4.01 -8.23
C VAL A 82 11.03 4.12 -7.14
N MET A 83 10.60 4.50 -5.93
CA MET A 83 11.44 4.65 -4.76
C MET A 83 10.56 4.78 -3.51
N HIS A 84 11.02 4.29 -2.36
CA HIS A 84 10.23 4.38 -1.13
C HIS A 84 10.25 5.77 -0.50
N ASP A 85 11.44 6.33 -0.27
CA ASP A 85 11.60 7.59 0.46
C ASP A 85 11.47 8.80 -0.46
N THR A 86 10.87 9.88 0.02
CA THR A 86 10.94 11.19 -0.67
C THR A 86 12.38 11.71 -0.70
N SER A 87 13.19 11.43 0.34
CA SER A 87 14.62 11.79 0.39
C SER A 87 15.47 10.77 -0.36
N LEU A 88 16.40 11.27 -1.18
CA LEU A 88 17.34 10.45 -1.95
C LEU A 88 18.45 9.84 -1.06
N LEU A 89 18.68 10.40 0.13
CA LEU A 89 19.90 10.17 0.93
C LEU A 89 20.08 8.69 1.31
N ARG A 90 19.05 8.01 1.83
CA ARG A 90 19.19 6.64 2.37
C ARG A 90 19.57 5.64 1.28
N THR A 91 18.96 5.74 0.12
CA THR A 91 19.12 4.73 -0.94
C THR A 91 20.21 5.09 -1.95
N THR A 92 20.53 6.37 -2.12
CA THR A 92 21.50 6.81 -3.14
C THR A 92 22.76 7.47 -2.56
N GLY A 93 22.75 7.80 -1.27
CA GLY A 93 23.84 8.57 -0.63
C GLY A 93 23.92 10.05 -1.05
N LYS A 94 22.97 10.53 -1.86
CA LYS A 94 22.93 11.92 -2.35
C LYS A 94 21.83 12.72 -1.68
N GLU A 95 22.08 13.98 -1.41
CA GLU A 95 21.08 14.93 -0.90
C GLU A 95 20.05 15.26 -1.98
N GLY A 96 18.82 15.61 -1.54
CA GLY A 96 17.73 16.03 -2.41
C GLY A 96 16.46 15.22 -2.21
N LYS A 97 15.46 15.51 -3.04
CA LYS A 97 14.17 14.84 -3.06
C LYS A 97 13.91 14.25 -4.43
N ILE A 98 13.29 13.07 -4.46
CA ILE A 98 12.88 12.40 -5.70
C ILE A 98 11.89 13.27 -6.51
N THR A 99 11.03 14.01 -5.83
CA THR A 99 10.02 14.90 -6.44
C THR A 99 10.60 16.10 -7.17
N ASP A 100 11.87 16.44 -6.92
CA ASP A 100 12.57 17.54 -7.59
C ASP A 100 13.26 17.11 -8.90
N LEU A 101 13.28 15.80 -9.18
CA LEU A 101 13.95 15.21 -10.34
C LEU A 101 13.00 15.12 -11.54
N THR A 102 13.61 15.08 -12.72
CA THR A 102 12.99 14.67 -13.98
C THR A 102 13.31 13.21 -14.27
N THR A 103 12.59 12.58 -15.19
CA THR A 103 12.84 11.19 -15.62
C THR A 103 14.28 10.98 -16.12
N GLU A 104 14.83 11.94 -16.85
CA GLU A 104 16.20 11.87 -17.39
C GLU A 104 17.26 11.88 -16.29
N GLU A 105 16.99 12.56 -15.17
CA GLU A 105 17.92 12.68 -14.06
C GLU A 105 18.01 11.40 -13.21
N LEU A 106 17.02 10.50 -13.27
CA LEU A 106 16.99 9.26 -12.47
C LEU A 106 18.24 8.40 -12.70
N ALA A 107 18.77 8.35 -13.92
CA ALA A 107 19.97 7.59 -14.25
C ALA A 107 21.24 8.06 -13.53
N ASN A 108 21.22 9.27 -12.96
CA ASN A 108 22.36 9.81 -12.20
C ASN A 108 22.39 9.34 -10.73
N TYR A 109 21.38 8.59 -10.28
CA TYR A 109 21.20 8.20 -8.88
C TYR A 109 21.28 6.67 -8.72
N GLN A 110 22.47 6.20 -8.37
CA GLN A 110 22.73 4.78 -8.10
C GLN A 110 22.10 4.37 -6.76
N LEU A 111 21.56 3.16 -6.73
CA LEU A 111 20.90 2.58 -5.55
C LEU A 111 21.87 1.66 -4.78
N GLY A 112 21.95 1.82 -3.47
CA GLY A 112 22.67 0.92 -2.57
C GLY A 112 24.15 0.76 -2.90
N GLY A 113 24.77 1.70 -3.64
CA GLY A 113 26.19 1.60 -4.06
C GLY A 113 26.42 0.58 -5.19
N THR A 114 25.38 0.12 -5.86
CA THR A 114 25.43 -0.77 -7.04
C THR A 114 25.37 0.01 -8.34
N GLU A 115 25.35 -0.68 -9.47
CA GLU A 115 25.12 -0.06 -10.80
C GLU A 115 23.64 0.18 -11.11
N GLU A 116 22.72 -0.36 -10.28
CA GLU A 116 21.29 -0.11 -10.43
C GLU A 116 20.97 1.36 -10.12
N THR A 117 20.09 1.94 -10.91
CA THR A 117 19.66 3.33 -10.74
C THR A 117 18.16 3.38 -10.40
N ILE A 118 17.66 4.55 -9.99
CA ILE A 118 16.23 4.73 -9.70
C ILE A 118 15.43 4.45 -10.98
N PRO A 119 14.52 3.44 -11.01
CA PRO A 119 13.73 3.17 -12.21
C PRO A 119 12.60 4.17 -12.38
N SER A 120 12.25 4.46 -13.62
CA SER A 120 10.93 5.02 -13.92
C SER A 120 9.85 3.95 -13.76
N PHE A 121 8.64 4.33 -13.40
CA PHE A 121 7.52 3.38 -13.31
C PHE A 121 7.23 2.72 -14.65
N ARG A 122 7.44 3.41 -15.77
CA ARG A 122 7.29 2.86 -17.11
C ARG A 122 8.20 1.66 -17.35
N GLN A 123 9.49 1.72 -16.93
CA GLN A 123 10.41 0.59 -17.06
C GLN A 123 9.91 -0.65 -16.30
N VAL A 124 9.29 -0.48 -15.14
CA VAL A 124 8.72 -1.59 -14.36
C VAL A 124 7.51 -2.17 -15.09
N LEU A 125 6.61 -1.34 -15.61
CA LEU A 125 5.46 -1.81 -16.40
C LEU A 125 5.88 -2.60 -17.62
N ASP A 126 6.91 -2.14 -18.34
CA ASP A 126 7.46 -2.82 -19.52
C ASP A 126 8.11 -4.18 -19.15
N LEU A 127 8.79 -4.26 -18.01
CA LEU A 127 9.37 -5.51 -17.51
C LEU A 127 8.30 -6.55 -17.18
N PHE A 128 7.28 -6.14 -16.42
CA PHE A 128 6.23 -7.04 -15.97
C PHE A 128 5.28 -7.41 -17.12
N ALA A 129 4.88 -6.46 -17.94
CA ALA A 129 4.03 -6.69 -19.12
C ALA A 129 2.86 -7.67 -18.85
N GLY A 130 2.22 -7.55 -17.68
CA GLY A 130 1.11 -8.39 -17.27
C GLY A 130 1.43 -9.78 -16.72
N LYS A 131 2.71 -10.17 -16.64
CA LYS A 131 3.12 -11.55 -16.26
C LYS A 131 2.90 -11.88 -14.80
N ALA A 132 2.92 -10.89 -13.90
CA ALA A 132 2.65 -11.04 -12.47
C ALA A 132 1.96 -9.78 -11.92
N PRO A 133 1.22 -9.89 -10.79
CA PRO A 133 0.48 -8.77 -10.25
C PRO A 133 1.37 -7.71 -9.58
N LEU A 134 0.87 -6.46 -9.60
CA LEU A 134 1.51 -5.32 -8.98
C LEU A 134 0.63 -4.76 -7.85
N ILE A 135 1.21 -4.57 -6.66
CA ILE A 135 0.67 -3.74 -5.60
C ILE A 135 1.45 -2.42 -5.65
N ILE A 136 0.76 -1.32 -5.97
CA ILE A 136 1.39 -0.03 -6.24
C ILE A 136 1.06 0.93 -5.11
N GLU A 137 2.06 1.25 -4.27
CA GLU A 137 1.89 2.26 -3.23
C GLU A 137 2.07 3.67 -3.80
N LEU A 138 1.07 4.51 -3.59
CA LEU A 138 1.08 5.93 -3.94
C LEU A 138 1.69 6.75 -2.81
N LYS A 139 2.93 7.21 -2.98
CA LYS A 139 3.63 8.07 -2.01
C LYS A 139 3.19 9.52 -2.18
N ALA A 140 2.07 9.86 -1.55
CA ALA A 140 1.52 11.21 -1.65
C ALA A 140 2.34 12.20 -0.84
N ASP A 141 2.89 13.17 -1.55
CA ASP A 141 3.39 14.41 -0.99
C ASP A 141 2.25 15.47 -0.97
N ASP A 142 2.51 16.71 -1.35
CA ASP A 142 1.51 17.78 -1.29
C ASP A 142 0.39 17.64 -2.32
N ASN A 143 0.62 16.95 -3.46
CA ASN A 143 -0.34 16.86 -4.57
C ASN A 143 -0.83 15.44 -4.85
N ALA A 144 -1.64 14.89 -3.94
CA ALA A 144 -2.25 13.57 -4.10
C ALA A 144 -3.06 13.42 -5.41
N GLN A 145 -3.72 14.50 -5.88
CA GLN A 145 -4.52 14.43 -7.10
C GLN A 145 -3.65 14.21 -8.34
N ALA A 146 -2.55 14.96 -8.49
CA ALA A 146 -1.66 14.82 -9.63
C ALA A 146 -0.96 13.46 -9.64
N LEU A 147 -0.54 12.96 -8.47
CA LEU A 147 0.05 11.63 -8.34
C LEU A 147 -0.93 10.52 -8.79
N VAL A 148 -2.18 10.55 -8.29
CA VAL A 148 -3.19 9.56 -8.67
C VAL A 148 -3.51 9.64 -10.16
N ASP A 149 -3.72 10.84 -10.71
CA ASP A 149 -4.02 11.02 -12.13
C ASP A 149 -2.85 10.53 -13.03
N ALA A 150 -1.60 10.81 -12.65
CA ALA A 150 -0.41 10.31 -13.35
C ALA A 150 -0.28 8.78 -13.26
N ALA A 151 -0.52 8.19 -12.07
CA ALA A 151 -0.48 6.75 -11.87
C ALA A 151 -1.52 6.02 -12.72
N VAL A 152 -2.76 6.52 -12.73
CA VAL A 152 -3.83 5.93 -13.54
C VAL A 152 -3.53 6.06 -15.03
N LYS A 153 -3.03 7.23 -15.47
CA LYS A 153 -2.63 7.44 -16.86
C LYS A 153 -1.50 6.49 -17.27
N ALA A 154 -0.51 6.25 -16.42
CA ALA A 154 0.58 5.33 -16.69
C ALA A 154 0.09 3.87 -16.86
N MET A 155 -1.02 3.51 -16.23
CA MET A 155 -1.64 2.17 -16.33
C MET A 155 -2.57 2.00 -17.54
N GLU A 156 -2.80 3.05 -18.35
CA GLU A 156 -3.61 2.94 -19.56
C GLU A 156 -2.99 1.92 -20.52
N GLY A 157 -3.79 0.90 -20.92
CA GLY A 157 -3.33 -0.20 -21.76
C GLY A 157 -2.53 -1.31 -21.07
N TYR A 158 -2.33 -1.23 -19.74
CA TYR A 158 -1.71 -2.31 -18.99
C TYR A 158 -2.74 -3.42 -18.69
N GLU A 159 -2.49 -4.64 -19.19
CA GLU A 159 -3.45 -5.75 -19.10
C GLU A 159 -3.23 -6.66 -17.88
N GLY A 160 -2.15 -6.49 -17.12
CA GLY A 160 -1.83 -7.30 -15.95
C GLY A 160 -2.71 -7.00 -14.72
N PRO A 161 -2.79 -7.93 -13.75
CA PRO A 161 -3.44 -7.66 -12.48
C PRO A 161 -2.68 -6.59 -11.68
N TYR A 162 -3.40 -5.62 -11.13
CA TYR A 162 -2.81 -4.62 -10.25
C TYR A 162 -3.83 -4.03 -9.28
N CYS A 163 -3.33 -3.43 -8.24
CA CYS A 163 -4.07 -2.54 -7.36
C CYS A 163 -3.22 -1.33 -6.97
N MET A 164 -3.88 -0.32 -6.44
CA MET A 164 -3.21 0.86 -5.88
C MET A 164 -3.54 1.00 -4.40
N GLU A 165 -2.55 1.33 -3.60
CA GLU A 165 -2.74 1.56 -2.18
C GLU A 165 -1.99 2.81 -1.72
N SER A 166 -2.33 3.33 -0.55
CA SER A 166 -1.65 4.46 0.06
C SER A 166 -1.92 4.53 1.56
N PHE A 167 -0.95 5.06 2.31
CA PHE A 167 -1.20 5.57 3.67
C PHE A 167 -2.07 6.82 3.68
N ASP A 168 -2.01 7.61 2.59
CA ASP A 168 -2.79 8.84 2.49
C ASP A 168 -4.23 8.56 2.02
N PRO A 169 -5.24 8.72 2.87
CA PRO A 169 -6.63 8.48 2.50
C PRO A 169 -7.13 9.42 1.39
N ARG A 170 -6.44 10.54 1.11
CA ARG A 170 -6.77 11.42 -0.02
C ARG A 170 -6.61 10.70 -1.35
N CYS A 171 -5.54 9.90 -1.53
CA CYS A 171 -5.33 9.09 -2.72
C CYS A 171 -6.48 8.09 -2.94
N ILE A 172 -6.86 7.37 -1.87
CA ILE A 172 -7.93 6.37 -1.94
C ILE A 172 -9.29 7.02 -2.20
N HIS A 173 -9.53 8.21 -1.64
CA HIS A 173 -10.74 8.98 -1.93
C HIS A 173 -10.82 9.41 -3.40
N ILE A 174 -9.71 9.86 -3.99
CA ILE A 174 -9.63 10.24 -5.40
C ILE A 174 -9.88 9.01 -6.30
N LEU A 175 -9.24 7.88 -6.02
CA LEU A 175 -9.50 6.61 -6.72
C LEU A 175 -10.98 6.21 -6.63
N LYS A 176 -11.59 6.30 -5.45
CA LYS A 176 -13.01 6.04 -5.26
C LYS A 176 -13.89 6.92 -6.16
N LYS A 177 -13.59 8.19 -6.24
CA LYS A 177 -14.44 9.19 -6.92
C LYS A 177 -14.25 9.21 -8.42
N LYS A 178 -13.01 9.19 -8.90
CA LYS A 178 -12.68 9.36 -10.33
C LYS A 178 -12.45 8.03 -11.05
N TYR A 179 -11.90 7.02 -10.36
CA TYR A 179 -11.43 5.78 -10.95
C TYR A 179 -11.97 4.54 -10.23
N PRO A 180 -13.32 4.41 -10.10
CA PRO A 180 -13.93 3.36 -9.28
C PRO A 180 -13.68 1.93 -9.80
N HIS A 181 -13.19 1.77 -11.00
CA HIS A 181 -12.80 0.48 -11.61
C HIS A 181 -11.43 -0.04 -11.14
N ILE A 182 -10.65 0.79 -10.46
CA ILE A 182 -9.35 0.40 -9.91
C ILE A 182 -9.56 -0.22 -8.51
N ILE A 183 -8.88 -1.35 -8.27
CA ILE A 183 -8.78 -1.94 -6.93
C ILE A 183 -7.95 -1.01 -6.08
N ARG A 184 -8.49 -0.60 -4.93
CA ARG A 184 -7.84 0.37 -4.03
C ARG A 184 -7.75 -0.14 -2.61
N GLY A 185 -6.60 0.05 -1.98
CA GLY A 185 -6.31 -0.36 -0.62
C GLY A 185 -5.97 0.80 0.30
N GLN A 186 -6.35 0.71 1.56
CA GLN A 186 -5.88 1.62 2.60
C GLN A 186 -4.75 0.95 3.37
N LEU A 187 -3.54 1.54 3.27
CA LEU A 187 -2.40 1.19 4.12
C LEU A 187 -2.58 1.78 5.52
N THR A 188 -2.29 0.99 6.53
CA THR A 188 -2.36 1.43 7.93
C THR A 188 -1.53 0.56 8.85
N GLU A 189 -1.27 1.07 10.05
CA GLU A 189 -0.50 0.44 11.12
C GLU A 189 -0.89 1.04 12.48
N ASP A 190 -0.25 0.60 13.56
CA ASP A 190 -0.31 1.33 14.82
C ASP A 190 0.66 2.53 14.82
N PHE A 191 0.18 3.66 14.32
CA PHE A 191 0.95 4.90 14.22
C PHE A 191 1.47 5.44 15.56
N PHE A 192 1.05 4.90 16.69
CA PHE A 192 1.62 5.25 17.99
C PHE A 192 2.94 4.54 18.28
N HIS A 193 3.21 3.44 17.54
CA HIS A 193 4.46 2.68 17.61
C HIS A 193 5.43 3.01 16.46
N SER A 194 5.05 3.88 15.53
CA SER A 194 5.88 4.29 14.41
C SER A 194 6.41 5.73 14.58
N GLU A 195 7.37 6.11 13.74
CA GLU A 195 7.94 7.48 13.69
C GLU A 195 6.99 8.52 13.07
N SER A 196 5.74 8.16 12.84
CA SER A 196 4.74 9.05 12.23
C SER A 196 4.57 10.35 13.01
N LYS A 197 4.58 11.47 12.30
CA LYS A 197 4.35 12.83 12.85
C LYS A 197 2.89 13.25 12.83
N LEU A 198 1.96 12.35 12.49
CA LEU A 198 0.53 12.65 12.47
C LEU A 198 0.02 13.08 13.85
N PRO A 199 -0.96 14.01 13.93
CA PRO A 199 -1.64 14.33 15.18
C PRO A 199 -2.31 13.10 15.81
N ALA A 200 -2.31 13.00 17.15
CA ALA A 200 -2.83 11.84 17.87
C ALA A 200 -4.27 11.44 17.48
N PRO A 201 -5.23 12.36 17.27
CA PRO A 201 -6.56 11.98 16.79
C PRO A 201 -6.53 11.28 15.43
N LEU A 202 -5.68 11.76 14.49
CA LEU A 202 -5.56 11.16 13.17
C LEU A 202 -4.87 9.79 13.24
N LYS A 203 -3.82 9.64 14.06
CA LYS A 203 -3.21 8.33 14.35
C LYS A 203 -4.26 7.31 14.82
N TRP A 204 -5.11 7.74 15.76
CA TRP A 204 -6.19 6.90 16.28
C TRP A 204 -7.19 6.53 15.18
N MET A 205 -7.64 7.50 14.38
CA MET A 205 -8.59 7.27 13.30
C MET A 205 -8.05 6.30 12.25
N MET A 206 -6.79 6.46 11.86
CA MET A 206 -6.11 5.60 10.88
C MET A 206 -5.92 4.18 11.44
N LYS A 207 -5.33 4.04 12.63
CA LYS A 207 -5.16 2.75 13.32
C LYS A 207 -6.47 1.97 13.41
N HIS A 208 -7.56 2.64 13.78
CA HIS A 208 -8.88 2.03 13.94
C HIS A 208 -9.71 2.01 12.65
N GLN A 209 -9.16 2.47 11.52
CA GLN A 209 -9.78 2.40 10.19
C GLN A 209 -11.16 3.09 10.11
N VAL A 210 -11.42 4.06 11.00
CA VAL A 210 -12.73 4.74 11.05
C VAL A 210 -12.94 5.75 9.90
N LEU A 211 -11.96 5.93 9.02
CA LEU A 211 -12.07 6.70 7.79
C LEU A 211 -12.54 5.88 6.60
N ASN A 212 -12.67 4.55 6.74
CA ASN A 212 -12.99 3.66 5.64
C ASN A 212 -14.33 4.01 4.96
N PHE A 213 -15.34 4.47 5.70
CA PHE A 213 -16.63 4.89 5.10
C PHE A 213 -16.50 6.03 4.08
N LEU A 214 -15.48 6.88 4.22
CA LEU A 214 -15.20 7.96 3.27
C LEU A 214 -14.54 7.44 1.99
N ILE A 215 -13.67 6.46 2.11
CA ILE A 215 -12.80 5.98 1.04
C ILE A 215 -13.25 4.64 0.44
N LEU A 216 -14.02 3.83 1.16
CA LEU A 216 -14.52 2.50 0.79
C LEU A 216 -13.42 1.66 0.10
N PRO A 217 -12.37 1.25 0.83
CA PRO A 217 -11.30 0.45 0.25
C PRO A 217 -11.80 -0.96 -0.09
N ASP A 218 -11.21 -1.60 -1.13
CA ASP A 218 -11.45 -3.00 -1.48
C ASP A 218 -10.68 -3.96 -0.58
N PHE A 219 -9.54 -3.49 -0.09
CA PHE A 219 -8.73 -4.19 0.89
C PHE A 219 -8.09 -3.21 1.87
N VAL A 220 -7.68 -3.73 3.00
CA VAL A 220 -6.85 -3.02 3.98
C VAL A 220 -5.48 -3.70 4.03
N ALA A 221 -4.40 -2.90 3.92
CA ALA A 221 -3.04 -3.36 4.06
C ALA A 221 -2.52 -2.97 5.45
N TYR A 222 -2.34 -3.95 6.33
CA TYR A 222 -2.03 -3.71 7.73
C TYR A 222 -0.68 -4.32 8.13
N ASN A 223 0.08 -3.59 8.96
CA ASN A 223 1.35 -4.08 9.49
C ASN A 223 1.13 -5.39 10.27
N TYR A 224 1.91 -6.43 9.95
CA TYR A 224 1.76 -7.76 10.54
C TYR A 224 1.85 -7.75 12.07
N ARG A 225 2.72 -6.92 12.64
CA ARG A 225 2.89 -6.82 14.10
C ARG A 225 1.64 -6.30 14.83
N ASP A 226 0.77 -5.62 14.10
CA ASP A 226 -0.40 -4.92 14.64
C ASP A 226 -1.73 -5.58 14.19
N LEU A 227 -1.70 -6.82 13.66
CA LEU A 227 -2.90 -7.47 13.07
C LEU A 227 -4.01 -7.75 14.07
N ASP A 228 -3.67 -8.08 15.33
CA ASP A 228 -4.63 -8.56 16.32
C ASP A 228 -5.39 -7.39 16.95
N THR A 229 -6.21 -6.71 16.15
CA THR A 229 -7.07 -5.59 16.60
C THR A 229 -8.55 -5.87 16.37
N ILE A 230 -9.38 -5.26 17.21
CA ILE A 230 -10.85 -5.32 17.04
C ILE A 230 -11.25 -4.72 15.69
N SER A 231 -10.61 -3.62 15.26
CA SER A 231 -10.89 -2.99 13.97
C SER A 231 -10.63 -3.92 12.79
N ASN A 232 -9.49 -4.64 12.77
CA ASN A 232 -9.20 -5.63 11.74
C ASN A 232 -10.23 -6.77 11.73
N THR A 233 -10.68 -7.20 12.89
CA THR A 233 -11.73 -8.22 13.01
C THR A 233 -13.05 -7.71 12.41
N ILE A 234 -13.46 -6.48 12.72
CA ILE A 234 -14.68 -5.88 12.18
C ILE A 234 -14.57 -5.70 10.66
N VAL A 235 -13.50 -5.08 10.19
CA VAL A 235 -13.29 -4.80 8.76
C VAL A 235 -13.29 -6.09 7.93
N ARG A 236 -12.56 -7.11 8.38
CA ARG A 236 -12.40 -8.36 7.62
C ARG A 236 -13.55 -9.34 7.81
N LYS A 237 -13.98 -9.59 9.07
CA LYS A 237 -14.97 -10.64 9.34
C LYS A 237 -16.40 -10.15 9.27
N PHE A 238 -16.67 -8.91 9.67
CA PHE A 238 -18.02 -8.35 9.62
C PHE A 238 -18.32 -7.70 8.27
N TRP A 239 -17.41 -6.86 7.74
CA TRP A 239 -17.60 -6.20 6.45
C TRP A 239 -17.10 -7.04 5.26
N GLY A 240 -16.32 -8.09 5.45
CA GLY A 240 -15.81 -8.94 4.38
C GLY A 240 -14.78 -8.28 3.47
N VAL A 241 -14.11 -7.23 3.94
CA VAL A 241 -13.04 -6.54 3.21
C VAL A 241 -11.80 -7.42 3.15
N ALA A 242 -11.13 -7.50 2.01
CA ALA A 242 -9.91 -8.28 1.87
C ALA A 242 -8.77 -7.70 2.74
N GLY A 243 -7.82 -8.55 3.10
CA GLY A 243 -6.66 -8.14 3.90
C GLY A 243 -5.35 -8.43 3.18
N VAL A 244 -4.48 -7.46 3.13
CA VAL A 244 -3.07 -7.55 2.75
C VAL A 244 -2.25 -7.30 4.01
N THR A 245 -1.14 -8.00 4.20
CA THR A 245 -0.28 -7.73 5.37
C THR A 245 1.19 -7.61 4.99
N TRP A 246 1.88 -6.70 5.65
CA TRP A 246 3.27 -6.32 5.44
C TRP A 246 3.95 -6.03 6.79
N THR A 247 5.26 -6.17 6.98
CA THR A 247 6.15 -6.89 6.10
C THR A 247 6.55 -8.17 6.80
N LEU A 248 6.35 -9.31 6.14
CA LEU A 248 6.65 -10.63 6.69
C LEU A 248 8.12 -10.95 6.44
N ARG A 249 8.85 -11.34 7.50
CA ARG A 249 10.31 -11.51 7.46
C ARG A 249 10.79 -12.91 7.76
N THR A 250 9.86 -13.80 8.08
CA THR A 250 10.16 -15.21 8.34
C THR A 250 9.12 -16.12 7.70
N GLN A 251 9.50 -17.38 7.44
CA GLN A 251 8.56 -18.37 6.94
C GLN A 251 7.38 -18.59 7.90
N GLU A 252 7.62 -18.52 9.21
CA GLU A 252 6.57 -18.66 10.24
C GLU A 252 5.51 -17.55 10.14
N GLU A 253 5.95 -16.29 10.03
CA GLU A 253 5.05 -15.13 9.83
C GLU A 253 4.24 -15.27 8.54
N PHE A 254 4.90 -15.73 7.46
CA PHE A 254 4.28 -15.93 6.16
C PHE A 254 3.19 -16.99 6.21
N ASP A 255 3.50 -18.14 6.82
CA ASP A 255 2.55 -19.27 6.96
C ASP A 255 1.37 -18.88 7.88
N ASP A 256 1.64 -18.13 8.96
CA ASP A 256 0.59 -17.63 9.86
C ASP A 256 -0.34 -16.65 9.15
N ALA A 257 0.20 -15.67 8.45
CA ALA A 257 -0.58 -14.68 7.70
C ALA A 257 -1.44 -15.35 6.61
N THR A 258 -0.85 -16.27 5.85
CA THR A 258 -1.54 -17.01 4.79
C THR A 258 -2.67 -17.88 5.35
N ARG A 259 -2.42 -18.60 6.44
CA ARG A 259 -3.43 -19.42 7.14
C ARG A 259 -4.60 -18.58 7.67
N LYS A 260 -4.33 -17.34 8.10
CA LYS A 260 -5.34 -16.37 8.52
C LYS A 260 -6.06 -15.69 7.34
N GLY A 261 -5.72 -16.04 6.09
CA GLY A 261 -6.34 -15.53 4.87
C GLY A 261 -5.92 -14.09 4.52
N TRP A 262 -4.70 -13.67 4.90
CA TRP A 262 -4.10 -12.44 4.44
C TRP A 262 -3.32 -12.66 3.14
N ILE A 263 -3.33 -11.68 2.24
CA ILE A 263 -2.43 -11.62 1.09
C ILE A 263 -1.06 -11.17 1.62
N PRO A 264 0.01 -12.01 1.45
CA PRO A 264 1.29 -11.74 2.09
C PRO A 264 2.21 -10.85 1.26
N ILE A 265 2.79 -9.82 1.89
CA ILE A 265 3.93 -9.07 1.36
C ILE A 265 5.14 -9.41 2.23
N PHE A 266 6.18 -9.99 1.62
CA PHE A 266 7.36 -10.52 2.32
C PHE A 266 8.65 -9.83 1.90
N GLU A 267 9.68 -9.88 2.77
CA GLU A 267 11.03 -9.42 2.47
C GLU A 267 12.10 -10.21 3.23
N ASN A 268 13.35 -10.16 2.76
CA ASN A 268 14.55 -10.74 3.40
C ASN A 268 14.56 -12.28 3.52
N PHE A 269 13.69 -12.98 2.84
CA PHE A 269 13.70 -14.44 2.69
C PHE A 269 12.95 -14.83 1.41
N ASN A 270 12.97 -16.11 1.07
CA ASN A 270 12.31 -16.66 -0.12
C ASN A 270 11.30 -17.73 0.32
N PRO A 271 9.98 -17.41 0.43
CA PRO A 271 8.97 -18.31 0.98
C PRO A 271 8.60 -19.49 0.05
#